data_58682f6e7b9fba24f613dd2d603fb7de
#
_entry.id   58682f6e7b9fba24f613dd2d603fb7de
#
_cell.length_a   1.000
_cell.length_b   1.000
_cell.length_c   1.000
_cell.angle_alpha   90.00
_cell.angle_beta   90.00
_cell.angle_gamma   90.00
#
_symmetry.space_group_name_H-M   'P 1'
#
loop_
_entity.id
_entity.type
_entity.pdbx_description
1 polymer ?
#
loop_
_entity_poly.entity_id
_entity_poly.type
_entity_poly.pdbx_seq_one_letter_code
_entity_poly.pdbx_strand_id
1 'polypeptide(L)'
;SIYGLLGPSGCGKTTLLKTILGFLAPESGSLSVKGEIPGSDVGYSPQEIALYPDLSIAETMRFHGRLHGMKSEQILSRQSWLIDFLDLPEPNRPVGKLSGGQKRRVSLAVALLHEPNLLLLDEPTVGVDPELRARIWNHLQEIASSGTTIVITTHYIDEAGKANRVGLMRDGVLLAEDTPQSVMESQSSSSLEEAFLALCRREVKV
;
A
#
# COMPACT_ATOMS: atom_id res chain seq x y z
N SER A 1 1.45 -9.58 8.48
CA SER A 1 -0.01 -9.36 8.46
C SER A 1 -0.39 -8.21 7.54
N ILE A 2 -1.58 -8.25 6.93
CA ILE A 2 -2.11 -7.21 6.05
C ILE A 2 -3.28 -6.51 6.74
N TYR A 3 -3.19 -5.18 6.85
CA TYR A 3 -4.27 -4.29 7.27
C TYR A 3 -4.80 -3.52 6.06
N GLY A 4 -6.07 -3.72 5.72
CA GLY A 4 -6.75 -3.04 4.63
C GLY A 4 -7.53 -1.82 5.13
N LEU A 5 -7.15 -0.62 4.71
CA LEU A 5 -7.90 0.61 5.03
C LEU A 5 -8.82 0.95 3.86
N LEU A 6 -10.11 0.67 4.02
CA LEU A 6 -11.16 0.87 3.02
C LEU A 6 -11.93 2.17 3.27
N GLY A 7 -12.18 2.92 2.22
CA GLY A 7 -13.04 4.10 2.27
C GLY A 7 -13.02 4.91 0.98
N PRO A 8 -13.98 5.81 0.78
CA PRO A 8 -14.06 6.64 -0.41
C PRO A 8 -12.84 7.58 -0.53
N SER A 9 -12.65 8.14 -1.72
CA SER A 9 -11.61 9.16 -1.93
C SER A 9 -11.86 10.37 -1.03
N GLY A 10 -10.80 10.92 -0.45
CA GLY A 10 -10.87 12.07 0.45
C GLY A 10 -11.26 11.76 1.90
N CYS A 11 -11.56 10.50 2.28
CA CYS A 11 -11.93 10.17 3.66
C CYS A 11 -10.77 10.16 4.68
N GLY A 12 -9.53 10.49 4.27
CA GLY A 12 -8.38 10.62 5.17
C GLY A 12 -7.38 9.47 5.16
N LYS A 13 -7.52 8.43 4.32
CA LYS A 13 -6.59 7.28 4.25
C LYS A 13 -5.13 7.68 4.06
N THR A 14 -4.85 8.48 3.04
CA THR A 14 -3.51 9.04 2.76
C THR A 14 -2.97 9.87 3.92
N THR A 15 -3.85 10.65 4.58
CA THR A 15 -3.48 11.44 5.76
C THR A 15 -3.01 10.54 6.89
N LEU A 16 -3.72 9.45 7.17
CA LEU A 16 -3.31 8.46 8.17
C LEU A 16 -1.95 7.82 7.81
N LEU A 17 -1.74 7.41 6.55
CA LEU A 17 -0.44 6.87 6.12
C LEU A 17 0.70 7.89 6.29
N LYS A 18 0.47 9.17 5.93
CA LYS A 18 1.45 10.24 6.13
C LYS A 18 1.75 10.50 7.61
N THR A 19 0.76 10.32 8.48
CA THR A 19 0.95 10.40 9.94
C THR A 19 1.79 9.21 10.45
N ILE A 20 1.52 7.99 9.95
CA ILE A 20 2.33 6.81 10.30
C ILE A 20 3.79 6.99 9.86
N LEU A 21 4.03 7.63 8.70
CA LEU A 21 5.37 7.95 8.20
C LEU A 21 6.07 9.10 8.94
N GLY A 22 5.34 9.79 9.83
CA GLY A 22 5.88 10.97 10.52
C GLY A 22 5.93 12.24 9.67
N PHE A 23 5.32 12.24 8.47
CA PHE A 23 5.23 13.45 7.63
C PHE A 23 4.22 14.46 8.17
N LEU A 24 3.25 13.98 8.96
CA LEU A 24 2.26 14.80 9.66
C LEU A 24 2.28 14.44 11.15
N ALA A 25 2.26 15.47 12.00
CA ALA A 25 2.08 15.27 13.44
C ALA A 25 0.59 15.17 13.77
N PRO A 26 0.16 14.24 14.63
CA PRO A 26 -1.21 14.23 15.13
C PRO A 26 -1.45 15.43 16.04
N GLU A 27 -2.62 16.07 15.94
CA GLU A 27 -3.01 17.18 16.84
C GLU A 27 -3.22 16.69 18.27
N SER A 28 -3.62 15.44 18.45
CA SER A 28 -3.81 14.80 19.77
C SER A 28 -3.58 13.30 19.67
N GLY A 29 -3.39 12.65 20.82
CA GLY A 29 -3.11 11.22 20.89
C GLY A 29 -1.64 10.89 20.62
N SER A 30 -1.34 9.61 20.44
CA SER A 30 0.01 9.12 20.14
C SER A 30 -0.05 8.00 19.12
N LEU A 31 0.99 7.90 18.32
CA LEU A 31 1.18 6.83 17.37
C LEU A 31 2.52 6.15 17.69
N SER A 32 2.52 4.84 17.81
CA SER A 32 3.75 4.07 17.94
C SER A 32 3.81 2.96 16.90
N VAL A 33 4.95 2.82 16.26
CA VAL A 33 5.28 1.68 15.41
C VAL A 33 6.22 0.79 16.20
N LYS A 34 5.85 -0.48 16.38
CA LYS A 34 6.63 -1.43 17.18
C LYS A 34 7.96 -1.70 16.50
N GLY A 35 9.07 -1.33 17.21
CA GLY A 35 10.44 -1.64 16.77
C GLY A 35 11.32 -0.41 16.67
N GLU A 36 11.18 0.46 15.74
CA GLU A 36 12.00 1.67 15.57
C GLU A 36 11.22 2.77 14.87
N ILE A 37 11.71 4.00 14.98
CA ILE A 37 11.11 5.17 14.30
C ILE A 37 11.12 4.93 12.79
N PRO A 38 9.98 5.12 12.07
CA PRO A 38 9.92 4.90 10.64
C PRO A 38 10.92 5.79 9.90
N GLY A 39 11.87 5.19 9.23
CA GLY A 39 12.85 5.94 8.43
C GLY A 39 13.71 5.05 7.55
N SER A 40 14.28 3.97 8.07
CA SER A 40 15.21 3.12 7.32
C SER A 40 14.61 1.80 6.81
N ASP A 41 13.50 1.34 7.40
CA ASP A 41 12.95 0.00 7.12
C ASP A 41 11.47 0.03 6.72
N VAL A 42 11.03 1.14 6.14
CA VAL A 42 9.67 1.32 5.64
C VAL A 42 9.67 1.41 4.12
N GLY A 43 8.95 0.51 3.47
CA GLY A 43 8.61 0.64 2.06
C GLY A 43 7.34 1.47 1.90
N TYR A 44 7.39 2.53 1.10
CA TYR A 44 6.23 3.38 0.86
C TYR A 44 5.97 3.58 -0.63
N SER A 45 4.75 3.26 -1.05
CA SER A 45 4.25 3.61 -2.38
C SER A 45 3.12 4.63 -2.24
N PRO A 46 3.37 5.92 -2.52
CA PRO A 46 2.36 6.97 -2.41
C PRO A 46 1.31 6.89 -3.52
N GLN A 47 0.12 7.48 -3.27
CA GLN A 47 -0.93 7.63 -4.27
C GLN A 47 -0.46 8.54 -5.43
N GLU A 48 0.20 9.66 -5.12
CA GLU A 48 0.86 10.48 -6.13
C GLU A 48 2.24 9.91 -6.47
N ILE A 49 2.52 9.78 -7.76
CA ILE A 49 3.77 9.16 -8.24
C ILE A 49 4.93 10.11 -7.99
N ALA A 50 5.76 9.78 -7.01
CA ALA A 50 6.94 10.55 -6.59
C ALA A 50 8.22 9.93 -7.17
N LEU A 51 8.32 9.89 -8.51
CA LEU A 51 9.47 9.36 -9.23
C LEU A 51 10.14 10.45 -10.07
N TYR A 52 11.46 10.39 -10.19
CA TYR A 52 12.23 11.31 -11.04
C TYR A 52 12.03 10.94 -12.52
N PRO A 53 11.44 11.82 -13.35
CA PRO A 53 11.09 11.50 -14.73
C PRO A 53 12.30 11.28 -15.64
N ASP A 54 13.44 11.88 -15.32
CA ASP A 54 14.67 11.80 -16.11
C ASP A 54 15.48 10.54 -15.85
N LEU A 55 15.24 9.85 -14.72
CA LEU A 55 15.89 8.58 -14.44
C LEU A 55 15.20 7.45 -15.19
N SER A 56 15.99 6.48 -15.63
CA SER A 56 15.48 5.18 -16.09
C SER A 56 14.94 4.35 -14.92
N ILE A 57 14.19 3.28 -15.21
CA ILE A 57 13.70 2.32 -14.19
C ILE A 57 14.88 1.77 -13.38
N ALA A 58 15.96 1.35 -14.07
CA ALA A 58 17.16 0.81 -13.42
C ALA A 58 17.85 1.82 -12.52
N GLU A 59 17.99 3.08 -12.98
CA GLU A 59 18.60 4.15 -12.20
C GLU A 59 17.73 4.52 -10.99
N THR A 60 16.42 4.55 -11.15
CA THR A 60 15.46 4.77 -10.04
C THR A 60 15.64 3.70 -8.96
N MET A 61 15.63 2.42 -9.33
CA MET A 61 15.83 1.34 -8.36
C MET A 61 17.22 1.39 -7.71
N ARG A 62 18.26 1.68 -8.50
CA ARG A 62 19.62 1.84 -7.97
C ARG A 62 19.72 2.99 -6.97
N PHE A 63 19.11 4.13 -7.29
CA PHE A 63 19.06 5.29 -6.41
C PHE A 63 18.40 4.94 -5.07
N HIS A 64 17.19 4.39 -5.10
CA HIS A 64 16.47 4.01 -3.89
C HIS A 64 17.17 2.87 -3.11
N GLY A 65 17.68 1.86 -3.81
CA GLY A 65 18.44 0.79 -3.15
C GLY A 65 19.66 1.31 -2.40
N ARG A 66 20.37 2.30 -2.98
CA ARG A 66 21.49 2.97 -2.31
C ARG A 66 21.08 3.77 -1.09
N LEU A 67 19.92 4.46 -1.13
CA LEU A 67 19.37 5.17 0.02
C LEU A 67 19.08 4.22 1.19
N HIS A 68 18.67 3.00 0.92
CA HIS A 68 18.44 1.94 1.91
C HIS A 68 19.70 1.11 2.22
N GLY A 69 20.90 1.56 1.81
CA GLY A 69 22.17 0.91 2.13
C GLY A 69 22.42 -0.43 1.42
N MET A 70 21.64 -0.77 0.39
CA MET A 70 21.79 -2.04 -0.34
C MET A 70 23.11 -2.08 -1.14
N LYS A 71 23.73 -3.26 -1.19
CA LYS A 71 24.88 -3.52 -2.06
C LYS A 71 24.44 -3.62 -3.53
N SER A 72 25.35 -3.29 -4.45
CA SER A 72 25.04 -3.30 -5.89
C SER A 72 24.52 -4.65 -6.39
N GLU A 73 25.05 -5.75 -5.91
CA GLU A 73 24.63 -7.11 -6.27
C GLU A 73 23.19 -7.41 -5.82
N GLN A 74 22.84 -6.99 -4.60
CA GLN A 74 21.48 -7.10 -4.06
C GLN A 74 20.49 -6.29 -4.89
N ILE A 75 20.85 -5.03 -5.23
CA ILE A 75 20.02 -4.17 -6.07
C ILE A 75 19.77 -4.81 -7.43
N LEU A 76 20.80 -5.34 -8.09
CA LEU A 76 20.67 -5.98 -9.40
C LEU A 76 19.79 -7.22 -9.35
N SER A 77 19.97 -8.06 -8.36
CA SER A 77 19.15 -9.28 -8.17
C SER A 77 17.67 -8.91 -7.93
N ARG A 78 17.41 -8.00 -7.01
CA ARG A 78 16.04 -7.54 -6.71
C ARG A 78 15.40 -6.82 -7.90
N GLN A 79 16.17 -5.99 -8.61
CA GLN A 79 15.71 -5.29 -9.80
C GLN A 79 15.26 -6.27 -10.87
N SER A 80 16.06 -7.29 -11.19
CA SER A 80 15.70 -8.30 -12.20
C SER A 80 14.38 -8.97 -11.82
N TRP A 81 14.26 -9.43 -10.57
CA TRP A 81 13.05 -10.09 -10.09
C TRP A 81 11.82 -9.16 -10.13
N LEU A 82 11.95 -7.90 -9.68
CA LEU A 82 10.84 -6.93 -9.67
C LEU A 82 10.37 -6.54 -11.06
N ILE A 83 11.29 -6.48 -12.04
CA ILE A 83 10.95 -6.21 -13.43
C ILE A 83 10.04 -7.31 -13.97
N ASP A 84 10.42 -8.57 -13.78
CA ASP A 84 9.63 -9.72 -14.23
C ASP A 84 8.32 -9.85 -13.45
N PHE A 85 8.38 -9.70 -12.12
CA PHE A 85 7.22 -9.82 -11.24
C PHE A 85 6.13 -8.80 -11.53
N LEU A 86 6.50 -7.53 -11.74
CA LEU A 86 5.56 -6.42 -11.96
C LEU A 86 5.35 -6.12 -13.46
N ASP A 87 5.86 -6.94 -14.35
CA ASP A 87 5.77 -6.73 -15.80
C ASP A 87 6.19 -5.31 -16.17
N LEU A 88 7.38 -4.91 -15.74
CA LEU A 88 7.90 -3.58 -16.01
C LEU A 88 8.52 -3.52 -17.41
N PRO A 89 8.51 -2.35 -18.06
CA PRO A 89 9.23 -2.15 -19.32
C PRO A 89 10.75 -2.33 -19.16
N GLU A 90 11.45 -2.24 -20.30
CA GLU A 90 12.91 -2.31 -20.32
C GLU A 90 13.58 -1.40 -19.27
N PRO A 91 14.58 -1.92 -18.53
CA PRO A 91 15.23 -1.22 -17.41
C PRO A 91 15.78 0.16 -17.74
N ASN A 92 16.25 0.35 -18.98
CA ASN A 92 16.84 1.62 -19.42
C ASN A 92 15.81 2.66 -19.89
N ARG A 93 14.51 2.33 -19.86
CA ARG A 93 13.48 3.26 -20.29
C ARG A 93 13.29 4.36 -19.24
N PRO A 94 13.33 5.66 -19.64
CA PRO A 94 13.10 6.77 -18.72
C PRO A 94 11.69 6.74 -18.12
N VAL A 95 11.59 7.01 -16.81
CA VAL A 95 10.32 7.03 -16.07
C VAL A 95 9.34 8.04 -16.67
N GLY A 96 9.82 9.18 -17.16
CA GLY A 96 9.00 10.20 -17.82
C GLY A 96 8.22 9.69 -19.03
N LYS A 97 8.73 8.66 -19.72
CA LYS A 97 8.12 8.05 -20.92
C LYS A 97 7.17 6.87 -20.60
N LEU A 98 6.95 6.57 -19.34
CA LEU A 98 6.06 5.51 -18.90
C LEU A 98 4.59 5.96 -18.84
N SER A 99 3.66 5.04 -19.08
CA SER A 99 2.23 5.27 -18.78
C SER A 99 2.01 5.42 -17.27
N GLY A 100 0.85 5.97 -16.86
CA GLY A 100 0.50 6.10 -15.45
C GLY A 100 0.53 4.77 -14.69
N GLY A 101 -0.02 3.70 -15.28
CA GLY A 101 0.01 2.36 -14.70
C GLY A 101 1.43 1.78 -14.60
N GLN A 102 2.29 2.02 -15.61
CA GLN A 102 3.70 1.62 -15.55
C GLN A 102 4.46 2.36 -14.45
N LYS A 103 4.25 3.68 -14.33
CA LYS A 103 4.85 4.48 -13.23
C LYS A 103 4.41 3.98 -11.87
N ARG A 104 3.13 3.62 -11.71
CA ARG A 104 2.62 3.05 -10.46
C ARG A 104 3.31 1.73 -10.11
N ARG A 105 3.50 0.86 -11.08
CA ARG A 105 4.24 -0.40 -10.90
C ARG A 105 5.71 -0.17 -10.52
N VAL A 106 6.37 0.84 -11.10
CA VAL A 106 7.73 1.25 -10.69
C VAL A 106 7.73 1.79 -9.27
N SER A 107 6.74 2.59 -8.86
CA SER A 107 6.61 3.06 -7.48
C SER A 107 6.46 1.91 -6.49
N LEU A 108 5.64 0.92 -6.83
CA LEU A 108 5.51 -0.31 -6.03
C LEU A 108 6.82 -1.12 -5.98
N ALA A 109 7.53 -1.22 -7.12
CA ALA A 109 8.84 -1.87 -7.16
C ALA A 109 9.85 -1.22 -6.22
N VAL A 110 9.87 0.11 -6.18
CA VAL A 110 10.74 0.88 -5.27
C VAL A 110 10.39 0.57 -3.81
N ALA A 111 9.11 0.53 -3.47
CA ALA A 111 8.65 0.22 -2.10
C ALA A 111 9.02 -1.21 -1.65
N LEU A 112 9.07 -2.16 -2.57
CA LEU A 112 9.40 -3.57 -2.32
C LEU A 112 10.91 -3.89 -2.42
N LEU A 113 11.71 -2.95 -2.93
CA LEU A 113 13.09 -3.21 -3.34
C LEU A 113 13.98 -3.73 -2.21
N HIS A 114 13.91 -3.10 -1.05
CA HIS A 114 14.78 -3.36 0.10
C HIS A 114 14.19 -4.35 1.12
N GLU A 115 13.07 -5.03 0.76
CA GLU A 115 12.40 -6.04 1.59
C GLU A 115 12.06 -5.52 3.01
N PRO A 116 11.25 -4.45 3.11
CA PRO A 116 10.99 -3.77 4.37
C PRO A 116 10.17 -4.63 5.35
N ASN A 117 10.34 -4.38 6.66
CA ASN A 117 9.49 -4.98 7.70
C ASN A 117 8.09 -4.32 7.78
N LEU A 118 7.98 -3.06 7.37
CA LEU A 118 6.72 -2.32 7.26
C LEU A 118 6.54 -1.82 5.84
N LEU A 119 5.42 -2.17 5.22
CA LEU A 119 5.07 -1.74 3.86
C LEU A 119 3.78 -0.94 3.88
N LEU A 120 3.85 0.31 3.44
CA LEU A 120 2.71 1.23 3.36
C LEU A 120 2.38 1.47 1.88
N LEU A 121 1.20 1.08 1.45
CA LEU A 121 0.78 1.12 0.06
C LEU A 121 -0.49 1.97 -0.08
N ASP A 122 -0.39 3.09 -0.77
CA ASP A 122 -1.52 3.99 -0.99
C ASP A 122 -2.13 3.77 -2.37
N GLU A 123 -3.23 3.01 -2.42
CA GLU A 123 -3.95 2.60 -3.63
C GLU A 123 -3.02 1.98 -4.73
N PRO A 124 -2.19 0.97 -4.41
CA PRO A 124 -1.12 0.52 -5.28
C PRO A 124 -1.59 -0.17 -6.56
N THR A 125 -2.82 -0.67 -6.60
CA THR A 125 -3.40 -1.49 -7.67
C THR A 125 -4.31 -0.70 -8.62
N VAL A 126 -4.47 0.60 -8.39
CA VAL A 126 -5.25 1.46 -9.28
C VAL A 126 -4.62 1.51 -10.67
N GLY A 127 -5.41 1.18 -11.70
CA GLY A 127 -4.94 1.16 -13.09
C GLY A 127 -4.06 -0.04 -13.46
N VAL A 128 -4.04 -1.07 -12.61
CA VAL A 128 -3.39 -2.36 -12.85
C VAL A 128 -4.44 -3.35 -13.36
N ASP A 129 -4.07 -4.15 -14.37
CA ASP A 129 -4.94 -5.19 -14.90
C ASP A 129 -5.26 -6.27 -13.85
N PRO A 130 -6.39 -7.02 -14.01
CA PRO A 130 -6.84 -7.97 -13.00
C PRO A 130 -5.86 -9.11 -12.71
N GLU A 131 -5.14 -9.61 -13.73
CA GLU A 131 -4.21 -10.73 -13.58
C GLU A 131 -2.99 -10.32 -12.75
N LEU A 132 -2.37 -9.19 -13.12
CA LEU A 132 -1.23 -8.66 -12.37
C LEU A 132 -1.66 -8.22 -10.96
N ARG A 133 -2.87 -7.67 -10.79
CA ARG A 133 -3.43 -7.35 -9.47
C ARG A 133 -3.51 -8.59 -8.58
N ALA A 134 -4.00 -9.71 -9.12
CA ALA A 134 -4.05 -10.97 -8.37
C ALA A 134 -2.65 -11.45 -7.97
N ARG A 135 -1.65 -11.37 -8.88
CA ARG A 135 -0.25 -11.72 -8.59
C ARG A 135 0.34 -10.85 -7.49
N ILE A 136 0.09 -9.52 -7.52
CA ILE A 136 0.54 -8.59 -6.49
C ILE A 136 -0.07 -8.99 -5.13
N TRP A 137 -1.38 -9.24 -5.05
CA TRP A 137 -2.03 -9.63 -3.82
C TRP A 137 -1.49 -10.96 -3.25
N ASN A 138 -1.28 -11.97 -4.09
CA ASN A 138 -0.69 -13.23 -3.65
C ASN A 138 0.70 -13.00 -3.04
N HIS A 139 1.53 -12.20 -3.69
CA HIS A 139 2.86 -11.88 -3.17
C HIS A 139 2.81 -11.09 -1.86
N LEU A 140 1.90 -10.13 -1.73
CA LEU A 140 1.70 -9.40 -0.46
C LEU A 140 1.31 -10.36 0.67
N GLN A 141 0.48 -11.37 0.40
CA GLN A 141 0.12 -12.39 1.38
C GLN A 141 1.33 -13.28 1.76
N GLU A 142 2.19 -13.62 0.80
CA GLU A 142 3.43 -14.39 1.03
C GLU A 142 4.39 -13.62 1.95
N ILE A 143 4.72 -12.37 1.63
CA ILE A 143 5.63 -11.58 2.47
C ILE A 143 5.02 -11.23 3.83
N ALA A 144 3.70 -11.06 3.92
CA ALA A 144 3.01 -10.86 5.19
C ALA A 144 3.06 -12.12 6.07
N SER A 145 2.97 -13.32 5.48
CA SER A 145 3.12 -14.59 6.21
C SER A 145 4.56 -14.79 6.71
N SER A 146 5.54 -14.23 5.99
CA SER A 146 6.97 -14.26 6.36
C SER A 146 7.34 -13.22 7.44
N GLY A 147 6.39 -12.38 7.90
CA GLY A 147 6.60 -11.48 9.01
C GLY A 147 6.40 -9.98 8.69
N THR A 148 6.39 -9.58 7.42
CA THR A 148 6.17 -8.18 7.02
C THR A 148 4.79 -7.69 7.46
N THR A 149 4.74 -6.49 8.02
CA THR A 149 3.48 -5.78 8.29
C THR A 149 3.15 -4.90 7.08
N ILE A 150 1.93 -5.03 6.56
CA ILE A 150 1.47 -4.29 5.39
C ILE A 150 0.24 -3.49 5.76
N VAL A 151 0.25 -2.19 5.48
CA VAL A 151 -0.94 -1.33 5.48
C VAL A 151 -1.21 -0.93 4.05
N ILE A 152 -2.38 -1.30 3.54
CA ILE A 152 -2.80 -1.01 2.18
C ILE A 152 -4.09 -0.20 2.20
N THR A 153 -4.11 0.95 1.52
CA THR A 153 -5.34 1.68 1.29
C THR A 153 -5.96 1.25 -0.02
N THR A 154 -7.26 1.13 -0.05
CA THR A 154 -8.02 0.82 -1.25
C THR A 154 -9.42 1.41 -1.18
N HIS A 155 -10.03 1.61 -2.32
CA HIS A 155 -11.47 1.86 -2.46
C HIS A 155 -12.20 0.64 -3.06
N TYR A 156 -11.47 -0.45 -3.33
CA TYR A 156 -12.02 -1.71 -3.83
C TYR A 156 -12.32 -2.65 -2.65
N ILE A 157 -13.58 -3.02 -2.51
CA ILE A 157 -14.07 -3.83 -1.39
C ILE A 157 -13.53 -5.26 -1.44
N ASP A 158 -13.45 -5.83 -2.64
CA ASP A 158 -12.88 -7.17 -2.89
C ASP A 158 -11.37 -7.25 -2.54
N GLU A 159 -10.65 -6.15 -2.61
CA GLU A 159 -9.28 -6.09 -2.13
C GLU A 159 -9.22 -6.07 -0.60
N ALA A 160 -10.03 -5.20 0.03
CA ALA A 160 -10.09 -5.13 1.49
C ALA A 160 -10.48 -6.47 2.12
N GLY A 161 -11.36 -7.23 1.46
CA GLY A 161 -11.76 -8.57 1.90
C GLY A 161 -10.63 -9.61 1.94
N LYS A 162 -9.50 -9.36 1.27
CA LYS A 162 -8.30 -10.24 1.29
C LYS A 162 -7.34 -9.93 2.45
N ALA A 163 -7.54 -8.83 3.15
CA ALA A 163 -6.70 -8.44 4.28
C ALA A 163 -7.00 -9.29 5.53
N ASN A 164 -6.03 -9.38 6.45
CA ASN A 164 -6.23 -10.03 7.74
C ASN A 164 -7.16 -9.22 8.66
N ARG A 165 -7.05 -7.91 8.61
CA ARG A 165 -7.93 -6.95 9.30
C ARG A 165 -8.28 -5.82 8.35
N VAL A 166 -9.44 -5.23 8.54
CA VAL A 166 -9.91 -4.06 7.79
C VAL A 166 -10.29 -2.93 8.73
N GLY A 167 -9.93 -1.71 8.33
CA GLY A 167 -10.48 -0.48 8.88
C GLY A 167 -11.40 0.16 7.84
N LEU A 168 -12.66 0.37 8.21
CA LEU A 168 -13.64 1.03 7.36
C LEU A 168 -13.70 2.52 7.73
N MET A 169 -13.33 3.38 6.79
CA MET A 169 -13.15 4.81 7.06
C MET A 169 -14.08 5.66 6.19
N ARG A 170 -14.69 6.68 6.80
CA ARG A 170 -15.50 7.69 6.11
C ARG A 170 -15.38 9.04 6.80
N ASP A 171 -15.27 10.12 6.03
CA ASP A 171 -15.28 11.51 6.49
C ASP A 171 -14.30 11.79 7.67
N GLY A 172 -13.13 11.13 7.67
CA GLY A 172 -12.10 11.22 8.70
C GLY A 172 -12.33 10.32 9.92
N VAL A 173 -13.41 9.55 9.94
CA VAL A 173 -13.79 8.68 11.08
C VAL A 173 -13.58 7.22 10.72
N LEU A 174 -13.01 6.44 11.66
CA LEU A 174 -12.93 4.99 11.58
C LEU A 174 -14.24 4.39 12.08
N LEU A 175 -15.08 3.87 11.16
CA LEU A 175 -16.43 3.36 11.46
C LEU A 175 -16.41 1.99 12.11
N ALA A 176 -15.47 1.14 11.69
CA ALA A 176 -15.29 -0.21 12.22
C ALA A 176 -13.86 -0.68 11.95
N GLU A 177 -13.36 -1.54 12.82
CA GLU A 177 -12.05 -2.17 12.68
C GLU A 177 -12.09 -3.60 13.25
N ASP A 178 -11.94 -4.60 12.37
CA ASP A 178 -11.78 -6.00 12.76
C ASP A 178 -11.38 -6.87 11.55
N THR A 179 -11.45 -8.20 11.67
CA THR A 179 -11.39 -9.08 10.51
C THR A 179 -12.58 -8.81 9.57
N PRO A 180 -12.42 -8.99 8.24
CA PRO A 180 -13.55 -8.82 7.32
C PRO A 180 -14.80 -9.59 7.74
N GLN A 181 -14.62 -10.83 8.23
CA GLN A 181 -15.70 -11.70 8.70
C GLN A 181 -16.42 -11.10 9.92
N SER A 182 -15.66 -10.68 10.95
CA SER A 182 -16.25 -10.07 12.17
C SER A 182 -17.02 -8.79 11.87
N VAL A 183 -16.51 -7.97 10.91
CA VAL A 183 -17.20 -6.76 10.48
C VAL A 183 -18.54 -7.10 9.82
N MET A 184 -18.58 -8.08 8.92
CA MET A 184 -19.83 -8.53 8.29
C MET A 184 -20.82 -9.08 9.32
N GLU A 185 -20.39 -9.93 10.24
CA GLU A 185 -21.22 -10.49 11.31
C GLU A 185 -21.81 -9.42 12.22
N SER A 186 -21.02 -8.42 12.62
CA SER A 186 -21.47 -7.31 13.48
C SER A 186 -22.59 -6.47 12.86
N GLN A 187 -22.68 -6.44 11.53
CA GLN A 187 -23.72 -5.74 10.79
C GLN A 187 -24.81 -6.66 10.26
N SER A 188 -24.76 -7.97 10.55
CA SER A 188 -25.67 -8.98 9.99
C SER A 188 -25.74 -8.93 8.47
N SER A 189 -24.60 -8.72 7.83
CA SER A 189 -24.47 -8.49 6.38
C SER A 189 -23.86 -9.70 5.69
N SER A 190 -24.25 -9.93 4.44
CA SER A 190 -23.75 -11.04 3.62
C SER A 190 -22.45 -10.69 2.90
N SER A 191 -22.09 -9.39 2.84
CA SER A 191 -20.89 -8.90 2.20
C SER A 191 -20.27 -7.71 2.96
N LEU A 192 -18.97 -7.48 2.74
CA LEU A 192 -18.28 -6.31 3.32
C LEU A 192 -18.85 -4.99 2.77
N GLU A 193 -19.37 -4.99 1.54
CA GLU A 193 -20.05 -3.84 0.93
C GLU A 193 -21.33 -3.48 1.69
N GLU A 194 -22.19 -4.47 1.96
CA GLU A 194 -23.40 -4.25 2.72
C GLU A 194 -23.09 -3.77 4.14
N ALA A 195 -22.08 -4.36 4.79
CA ALA A 195 -21.62 -3.94 6.11
C ALA A 195 -21.14 -2.47 6.10
N PHE A 196 -20.33 -2.08 5.13
CA PHE A 196 -19.87 -0.70 4.99
C PHE A 196 -21.04 0.27 4.76
N LEU A 197 -21.97 -0.06 3.87
CA LEU A 197 -23.17 0.75 3.64
C LEU A 197 -24.05 0.89 4.89
N ALA A 198 -24.19 -0.19 5.67
CA ALA A 198 -24.95 -0.16 6.92
C ALA A 198 -24.31 0.79 7.96
N LEU A 199 -22.98 0.73 8.12
CA LEU A 199 -22.23 1.63 8.99
C LEU A 199 -22.36 3.09 8.55
N CYS A 200 -22.22 3.36 7.25
CA CYS A 200 -22.38 4.71 6.71
C CYS A 200 -23.76 5.33 6.97
N ARG A 201 -24.85 4.53 6.98
CA ARG A 201 -26.21 5.00 7.23
C ARG A 201 -26.48 5.33 8.70
N ARG A 202 -25.74 4.73 9.64
CA ARG A 202 -25.89 4.99 11.08
C ARG A 202 -25.35 6.33 11.49
N GLU A 203 -24.25 6.79 10.88
CA GLU A 203 -23.66 8.11 11.18
C GLU A 203 -24.48 9.30 10.66
N VAL A 204 -25.25 9.12 9.58
CA VAL A 204 -26.10 10.20 9.02
C VAL A 204 -27.30 10.53 9.92
N LYS A 205 -27.52 9.80 11.01
CA LYS A 205 -28.66 9.97 11.91
C LYS A 205 -28.35 10.71 13.23
N VAL A 206 -27.18 11.36 13.33
CA VAL A 206 -26.81 12.19 14.49
C VAL A 206 -26.80 13.66 14.12
#